data_9ce5874b0e5e721eadf820ebc440dc78
#
_entry.id   9ce5874b0e5e721eadf820ebc440dc78
#
_cell.length_a   1.000
_cell.length_b   1.000
_cell.length_c   1.000
_cell.angle_alpha   90.00
_cell.angle_beta   90.00
_cell.angle_gamma   90.00
#
_symmetry.space_group_name_H-M   'P 1'
#
loop_
_entity.id
_entity.type
_entity.pdbx_description
1 polymer ?
#
loop_
_entity_poly.entity_id
_entity_poly.type
_entity_poly.pdbx_seq_one_letter_code
_entity_poly.pdbx_strand_id
1 'polypeptide(L)'
;MENKERMSLQERGPVDTILALALIHHLAISNNVPLTKIARLFSNICQSLIIEFVPKSDSMVQKLLATRKDIFSDYTQSVFEKDFQAFFKIIRSEQVGDSNRILYLMENKNHAG
;
A
#
# COMPACT_ATOMS: atom_id res chain seq x y z
N MET A 1 -11.77 2.03 -25.48
CA MET A 1 -11.14 3.16 -24.83
C MET A 1 -10.32 2.72 -23.63
N GLU A 2 -10.99 2.09 -22.69
CA GLU A 2 -10.31 1.69 -21.47
C GLU A 2 -9.21 0.69 -21.74
N ASN A 3 -9.41 -0.21 -22.66
CA ASN A 3 -8.38 -1.17 -23.02
C ASN A 3 -7.14 -0.48 -23.52
N LYS A 4 -7.35 0.58 -24.25
CA LYS A 4 -6.26 1.37 -24.77
C LYS A 4 -5.42 1.97 -23.67
N GLU A 5 -6.08 2.50 -22.66
CA GLU A 5 -5.37 3.06 -21.53
C GLU A 5 -4.56 2.03 -20.78
N ARG A 6 -5.13 0.85 -20.58
CA ARG A 6 -4.43 -0.21 -19.89
C ARG A 6 -3.19 -0.65 -20.64
N MET A 7 -3.31 -0.79 -21.94
CA MET A 7 -2.16 -1.16 -22.75
C MET A 7 -1.09 -0.08 -22.69
N SER A 8 -1.52 1.18 -22.68
CA SER A 8 -0.58 2.27 -22.55
C SER A 8 0.24 2.17 -21.28
N LEU A 9 -0.39 1.84 -20.17
CA LEU A 9 0.31 1.72 -18.92
C LEU A 9 1.40 0.66 -19.00
N GLN A 10 1.08 -0.48 -19.57
CA GLN A 10 2.05 -1.56 -19.67
C GLN A 10 3.18 -1.20 -20.62
N GLU A 11 2.87 -0.54 -21.69
CA GLU A 11 3.87 -0.22 -22.70
C GLU A 11 4.81 0.88 -22.26
N ARG A 12 4.31 1.80 -21.47
CA ARG A 12 5.12 2.94 -21.03
C ARG A 12 5.87 2.67 -19.75
N GLY A 13 5.58 1.57 -19.08
CA GLY A 13 6.20 1.30 -17.80
C GLY A 13 5.41 1.93 -16.66
N PRO A 14 6.11 2.43 -15.63
CA PRO A 14 5.43 2.88 -14.41
C PRO A 14 4.46 4.03 -14.66
N VAL A 15 3.34 4.00 -13.97
CA VAL A 15 2.39 5.10 -13.99
C VAL A 15 2.88 6.20 -13.05
N ASP A 16 2.33 7.40 -13.23
CA ASP A 16 2.73 8.50 -12.36
C ASP A 16 2.26 8.29 -10.94
N THR A 17 0.99 7.98 -10.76
CA THR A 17 0.42 7.85 -9.42
C THR A 17 -0.52 6.67 -9.34
N ILE A 18 -0.41 5.92 -8.26
CA ILE A 18 -1.35 4.85 -7.93
C ILE A 18 -2.09 5.22 -6.67
N LEU A 19 -3.38 4.93 -6.68
CA LEU A 19 -4.25 5.15 -5.53
C LEU A 19 -4.66 3.79 -4.99
N ALA A 20 -4.17 3.45 -3.80
CA ALA A 20 -4.40 2.14 -3.20
C ALA A 20 -5.16 2.29 -1.88
N LEU A 21 -6.48 2.39 -1.98
CA LEU A 21 -7.34 2.56 -0.83
C LEU A 21 -7.95 1.22 -0.42
N ALA A 22 -7.99 0.97 0.89
CA ALA A 22 -8.59 -0.23 1.47
C ALA A 22 -8.05 -1.51 0.82
N LEU A 23 -6.78 -1.53 0.50
CA LEU A 23 -6.17 -2.64 -0.25
C LEU A 23 -5.12 -3.39 0.54
N ILE A 24 -4.29 -2.66 1.29
CA ILE A 24 -3.08 -3.25 1.85
C ILE A 24 -3.36 -4.43 2.79
N HIS A 25 -4.44 -4.35 3.56
CA HIS A 25 -4.75 -5.43 4.49
C HIS A 25 -5.17 -6.70 3.75
N HIS A 26 -5.76 -6.57 2.58
CA HIS A 26 -6.08 -7.75 1.77
C HIS A 26 -4.81 -8.42 1.24
N LEU A 27 -3.86 -7.62 0.80
CA LEU A 27 -2.60 -8.18 0.29
C LEU A 27 -1.80 -8.82 1.42
N ALA A 28 -1.68 -8.12 2.54
CA ALA A 28 -0.83 -8.60 3.63
C ALA A 28 -1.46 -9.75 4.40
N ILE A 29 -2.76 -9.70 4.63
CA ILE A 29 -3.42 -10.69 5.49
C ILE A 29 -4.12 -11.76 4.68
N SER A 30 -5.00 -11.36 3.76
CA SER A 30 -5.71 -12.37 2.96
C SER A 30 -4.78 -13.15 2.06
N ASN A 31 -3.82 -12.49 1.44
CA ASN A 31 -2.90 -13.12 0.50
C ASN A 31 -1.54 -13.40 1.11
N ASN A 32 -1.33 -13.04 2.37
CA ASN A 32 -0.10 -13.31 3.10
C ASN A 32 1.15 -12.80 2.38
N VAL A 33 1.09 -11.60 1.84
CA VAL A 33 2.22 -10.98 1.15
C VAL A 33 2.95 -10.06 2.13
N PRO A 34 4.25 -10.26 2.37
CA PRO A 34 4.99 -9.37 3.28
C PRO A 34 4.94 -7.92 2.82
N LEU A 35 4.89 -7.01 3.80
CA LEU A 35 4.80 -5.58 3.49
C LEU A 35 5.97 -5.11 2.63
N THR A 36 7.16 -5.65 2.87
CA THR A 36 8.34 -5.28 2.09
C THR A 36 8.17 -5.65 0.62
N LYS A 37 7.50 -6.78 0.35
CA LYS A 37 7.26 -7.22 -1.01
C LYS A 37 6.20 -6.35 -1.68
N ILE A 38 5.19 -5.96 -0.93
CA ILE A 38 4.17 -5.04 -1.44
C ILE A 38 4.81 -3.71 -1.81
N ALA A 39 5.68 -3.19 -0.93
CA ALA A 39 6.35 -1.92 -1.18
C ALA A 39 7.22 -2.00 -2.44
N ARG A 40 7.93 -3.11 -2.60
CA ARG A 40 8.77 -3.29 -3.78
C ARG A 40 7.93 -3.33 -5.05
N LEU A 41 6.81 -4.04 -5.00
CA LEU A 41 5.93 -4.13 -6.14
C LEU A 41 5.45 -2.75 -6.58
N PHE A 42 4.96 -1.96 -5.62
CA PHE A 42 4.50 -0.61 -5.96
C PHE A 42 5.64 0.27 -6.46
N SER A 43 6.83 0.10 -5.92
CA SER A 43 7.97 0.91 -6.35
C SER A 43 8.36 0.62 -7.80
N ASN A 44 8.01 -0.56 -8.29
CA ASN A 44 8.30 -0.92 -9.68
C ASN A 44 7.27 -0.40 -10.67
N ILE A 45 6.11 0.05 -10.18
CA ILE A 45 5.02 0.38 -11.08
C ILE A 45 4.51 1.81 -10.94
N CYS A 46 4.97 2.60 -9.97
CA CYS A 46 4.51 3.98 -9.85
C CYS A 46 5.59 4.89 -9.33
N GLN A 47 5.45 6.18 -9.63
CA GLN A 47 6.36 7.21 -9.13
C GLN A 47 5.80 7.82 -7.85
N SER A 48 4.50 7.97 -7.76
CA SER A 48 3.82 8.48 -6.58
C SER A 48 2.79 7.47 -6.13
N LEU A 49 2.63 7.35 -4.83
CA LEU A 49 1.72 6.38 -4.26
C LEU A 49 0.86 7.06 -3.21
N ILE A 50 -0.45 6.94 -3.36
CA ILE A 50 -1.39 7.34 -2.32
C ILE A 50 -1.95 6.04 -1.78
N ILE A 51 -1.55 5.70 -0.55
CA ILE A 51 -1.91 4.40 0.01
C ILE A 51 -2.49 4.55 1.40
N GLU A 52 -3.52 3.77 1.68
CA GLU A 52 -4.18 3.79 2.97
C GLU A 52 -3.70 2.62 3.80
N PHE A 53 -3.18 2.89 4.99
CA PHE A 53 -2.85 1.84 5.93
C PHE A 53 -4.06 1.56 6.81
N VAL A 54 -4.50 0.30 6.82
CA VAL A 54 -5.67 -0.13 7.58
C VAL A 54 -5.16 -0.98 8.74
N PRO A 55 -5.17 -0.44 9.98
CA PRO A 55 -4.57 -1.14 11.11
C PRO A 55 -5.40 -2.35 11.56
N LYS A 56 -4.79 -3.20 12.38
CA LYS A 56 -5.48 -4.40 12.87
C LYS A 56 -6.72 -4.07 13.67
N SER A 57 -6.78 -2.90 14.29
CA SER A 57 -7.95 -2.49 15.06
C SER A 57 -9.15 -2.16 14.18
N ASP A 58 -8.95 -2.00 12.87
CA ASP A 58 -10.03 -1.73 11.95
C ASP A 58 -10.97 -2.92 11.85
N SER A 59 -12.29 -2.65 11.77
CA SER A 59 -13.28 -3.71 11.74
C SER A 59 -13.10 -4.66 10.56
N MET A 60 -12.65 -4.14 9.42
CA MET A 60 -12.43 -5.00 8.25
C MET A 60 -11.29 -5.97 8.47
N VAL A 61 -10.23 -5.51 9.13
CA VAL A 61 -9.10 -6.38 9.46
C VAL A 61 -9.52 -7.40 10.51
N GLN A 62 -10.32 -6.98 11.49
CA GLN A 62 -10.82 -7.91 12.50
C GLN A 62 -11.66 -9.01 11.88
N LYS A 63 -12.45 -8.68 10.85
CA LYS A 63 -13.20 -9.70 10.13
C LYS A 63 -12.28 -10.69 9.42
N LEU A 64 -11.20 -10.21 8.83
CA LEU A 64 -10.25 -11.09 8.17
C LEU A 64 -9.57 -12.03 9.17
N LEU A 65 -9.26 -11.51 10.35
CA LEU A 65 -8.56 -12.31 11.37
C LEU A 65 -9.48 -13.24 12.13
N ALA A 66 -10.80 -13.02 12.05
CA ALA A 66 -11.76 -13.81 12.83
C ALA A 66 -11.76 -15.29 12.43
N THR A 67 -11.44 -15.59 11.19
CA THR A 67 -11.51 -16.97 10.67
C THR A 67 -10.14 -17.56 10.38
N ARG A 68 -9.07 -16.91 10.84
CA ARG A 68 -7.72 -17.40 10.59
C ARG A 68 -6.82 -17.07 11.77
N LYS A 69 -5.75 -17.83 11.89
CA LYS A 69 -4.79 -17.57 12.93
C LYS A 69 -4.02 -16.29 12.63
N ASP A 70 -3.84 -15.47 13.65
CA ASP A 70 -3.09 -14.21 13.47
C ASP A 70 -1.60 -14.51 13.55
N ILE A 71 -1.00 -14.69 12.39
CA ILE A 71 0.45 -14.88 12.25
C ILE A 71 1.11 -13.63 11.71
N PHE A 72 0.41 -12.49 11.74
CA PHE A 72 0.83 -11.26 11.08
C PHE A 72 1.34 -10.24 12.09
N SER A 73 2.29 -10.66 12.94
CA SER A 73 2.85 -9.76 13.95
C SER A 73 3.54 -8.55 13.34
N ASP A 74 4.02 -8.68 12.10
CA ASP A 74 4.71 -7.58 11.41
C ASP A 74 3.74 -6.62 10.73
N TYR A 75 2.45 -6.91 10.75
CA TYR A 75 1.48 -6.01 10.14
C TYR A 75 1.12 -4.92 11.12
N THR A 76 1.99 -3.93 11.24
CA THR A 76 1.80 -2.77 12.11
C THR A 76 2.14 -1.52 11.33
N GLN A 77 1.68 -0.37 11.83
CA GLN A 77 1.95 0.90 11.18
C GLN A 77 3.45 1.19 11.12
N SER A 78 4.18 0.91 12.19
CA SER A 78 5.61 1.21 12.23
C SER A 78 6.38 0.35 11.24
N VAL A 79 6.05 -0.93 11.12
CA VAL A 79 6.70 -1.80 10.14
C VAL A 79 6.30 -1.40 8.73
N PHE A 80 5.03 -1.04 8.54
CA PHE A 80 4.57 -0.54 7.25
C PHE A 80 5.39 0.66 6.80
N GLU A 81 5.55 1.64 7.69
CA GLU A 81 6.32 2.84 7.35
C GLU A 81 7.78 2.49 7.07
N LYS A 82 8.36 1.63 7.90
CA LYS A 82 9.75 1.24 7.73
C LYS A 82 9.97 0.54 6.39
N ASP A 83 9.12 -0.42 6.08
CA ASP A 83 9.30 -1.20 4.86
C ASP A 83 9.06 -0.37 3.61
N PHE A 84 8.07 0.51 3.65
CA PHE A 84 7.81 1.38 2.51
C PHE A 84 8.88 2.45 2.34
N GLN A 85 9.48 2.89 3.44
CA GLN A 85 10.55 3.90 3.35
C GLN A 85 11.83 3.35 2.73
N ALA A 86 11.94 2.05 2.62
CA ALA A 86 13.05 1.48 1.87
C ALA A 86 12.96 1.83 0.38
N PHE A 87 11.77 2.10 -0.13
CA PHE A 87 11.54 2.37 -1.55
C PHE A 87 10.92 3.72 -1.83
N PHE A 88 10.26 4.32 -0.84
CA PHE A 88 9.53 5.55 -1.01
C PHE A 88 9.92 6.56 0.04
N LYS A 89 9.69 7.83 -0.28
CA LYS A 89 9.78 8.91 0.68
C LYS A 89 8.35 9.27 1.08
N ILE A 90 8.06 9.26 2.38
CA ILE A 90 6.74 9.66 2.86
C ILE A 90 6.68 11.18 2.86
N ILE A 91 5.79 11.72 2.03
CA ILE A 91 5.65 13.17 1.88
C ILE A 91 4.66 13.70 2.92
N ARG A 92 3.59 12.95 3.13
CA ARG A 92 2.51 13.41 4.00
C ARG A 92 1.69 12.23 4.48
N SER A 93 1.12 12.35 5.67
CA SER A 93 0.18 11.35 6.18
C SER A 93 -0.93 12.05 6.93
N GLU A 94 -2.14 11.49 6.85
CA GLU A 94 -3.31 12.04 7.51
C GLU A 94 -4.23 10.92 7.96
N GLN A 95 -4.84 11.11 9.12
CA GLN A 95 -5.87 10.21 9.58
C GLN A 95 -7.12 10.37 8.72
N VAL A 96 -7.76 9.25 8.42
CA VAL A 96 -8.96 9.26 7.58
C VAL A 96 -10.19 9.41 8.48
N GLY A 97 -10.73 10.63 8.55
CA GLY A 97 -11.92 10.90 9.36
C GLY A 97 -11.72 10.50 10.81
N ASP A 98 -12.71 9.83 11.37
CA ASP A 98 -12.67 9.35 12.75
C ASP A 98 -12.15 7.93 12.86
N SER A 99 -11.72 7.35 11.75
CA SER A 99 -11.23 5.97 11.73
C SER A 99 -9.78 5.91 12.21
N ASN A 100 -9.29 4.68 12.39
CA ASN A 100 -7.88 4.44 12.70
C ASN A 100 -7.04 4.33 11.45
N ARG A 101 -7.65 4.51 10.29
CA ARG A 101 -6.93 4.40 9.01
C ARG A 101 -6.12 5.65 8.76
N ILE A 102 -4.98 5.46 8.09
CA ILE A 102 -4.06 6.56 7.81
C ILE A 102 -3.76 6.57 6.33
N LEU A 103 -3.90 7.74 5.72
CA LEU A 103 -3.63 7.92 4.30
C LEU A 103 -2.24 8.51 4.14
N TYR A 104 -1.46 7.91 3.26
CA TYR A 104 -0.09 8.34 2.99
C TYR A 104 0.07 8.80 1.56
N LEU A 105 0.81 9.88 1.39
CA LEU A 105 1.31 10.29 0.09
C LEU A 105 2.80 10.01 0.08
N MET A 106 3.25 9.22 -0.89
CA MET A 106 4.65 8.80 -0.97
C MET A 106 5.19 9.02 -2.37
N GLU A 107 6.49 9.24 -2.45
CA GLU A 107 7.18 9.36 -3.72
C GLU A 107 8.30 8.33 -3.80
N ASN A 108 8.44 7.75 -4.98
CA ASN A 108 9.43 6.72 -5.23
C ASN A 108 10.83 7.31 -5.15
N LYS A 109 11.69 6.70 -4.34
CA LYS A 109 13.06 7.17 -4.20
C LYS A 109 13.89 6.97 -5.45
N ASN A 110 13.53 5.98 -6.25
CA ASN A 110 14.24 5.67 -7.48
C ASN A 110 13.67 6.38 -8.68
N HIS A 111 12.82 7.34 -8.42
CA HIS A 111 12.25 8.16 -9.48
C HIS A 111 13.37 8.88 -10.19
N ALA A 112 13.53 8.62 -11.45
CA ALA A 112 14.64 9.15 -12.22
C ALA A 112 14.37 10.57 -12.66
N GLY A 113 13.68 11.25 -11.98
CA GLY A 113 13.41 12.67 -12.08
C GLY A 113 13.61 13.30 -13.33
#